data_578d9b12a03d98b4686c8b6f4bbb9a89
#
_entry.id   578d9b12a03d98b4686c8b6f4bbb9a89
#
_cell.length_a   1.000
_cell.length_b   1.000
_cell.length_c   1.000
_cell.angle_alpha   90.00
_cell.angle_beta   90.00
_cell.angle_gamma   90.00
#
_symmetry.space_group_name_H-M   'P 1'
#
loop_
_entity.id
_entity.type
_entity.pdbx_description
1 polymer ?
#
loop_
_entity_poly.entity_id
_entity_poly.type
_entity_poly.pdbx_seq_one_letter_code
_entity_poly.pdbx_strand_id
1 'polypeptide(L)'
;MRAGLITIVQLAFCAVGLAQVQPPEPLDFGGAKLLLNTYCGSCHSGDSAIAGFNLDQASDEASLLSRPQRWSSAARRIRAMEMPPRGQPAPTADERDALAAWIDDTLRAGLCAGGLDPGPQPLRRLNRNEYAATIRDLLSVHFNAGAALPNDGAGGEGFDNAAETLFLSPMHAEKYLEAARQSLDYALADPRSRADFLIEPGDDRTAEAAAKATLEQFLPRAFRRPVSEAEVGRYLDLFTEADRDDAPYDEAISFALQGVLMSPQFLFRVERPNGNPEPRPVDDYELATRISYFLWGSMPDQELFDMAANGGMRDPDYLHNKVLCMLDDERSHEFAERFVEQWLGTRELGRDIRPDKHLFPVYEDAELQAAIRYEPVLFFQDVLAGERSLLELIDSNFTFLTNRLQRHYGFRIKGLGQNPKRVELPADSGRGGILSMAATLAVSSYPHRTSPVLRGKWVLDNLLGTPPPPPPPNVPELQENHGAVTAKSLRERLELHRRDAVCASCHDRIDPLGFGLENYDVLGRWRTSDKGMAIDARGALPSGVRFDGPKQLKAVLLERKELFIRNLVSKMLGYALGRGLTLTDQCTVDRIVEKLKQSDYNAHTLILEIVNSVPFRYKPGTNPETRVILGGTP
;
A
#
# COMPACT_ATOMS: atom_id res chain seq x y z
N MET A 1 -67.70 -53.24 1.38
CA MET A 1 -66.81 -53.89 0.43
C MET A 1 -66.65 -52.99 -0.80
N ARG A 2 -65.60 -52.30 -0.96
CA ARG A 2 -65.04 -51.75 -2.20
C ARG A 2 -63.60 -51.33 -1.90
N ALA A 3 -62.65 -52.11 -2.36
CA ALA A 3 -61.23 -51.86 -2.29
C ALA A 3 -60.86 -50.81 -3.33
N GLY A 4 -60.18 -49.75 -2.92
CA GLY A 4 -59.60 -48.75 -3.81
C GLY A 4 -58.09 -49.01 -3.98
N LEU A 5 -57.75 -49.28 -5.25
CA LEU A 5 -56.35 -49.45 -5.69
C LEU A 5 -55.63 -48.08 -5.69
N ILE A 6 -54.58 -47.96 -4.93
CA ILE A 6 -53.68 -46.79 -4.99
C ILE A 6 -52.50 -47.16 -5.90
N THR A 7 -52.46 -46.51 -7.06
CA THR A 7 -51.31 -46.60 -8.01
C THR A 7 -50.20 -45.67 -7.59
N ILE A 8 -49.07 -46.23 -7.17
CA ILE A 8 -47.84 -45.46 -6.86
C ILE A 8 -47.10 -45.20 -8.19
N VAL A 9 -47.07 -43.93 -8.59
CA VAL A 9 -46.22 -43.46 -9.70
C VAL A 9 -44.85 -43.19 -9.15
N GLN A 10 -43.88 -44.04 -9.48
CA GLN A 10 -42.45 -43.79 -9.22
C GLN A 10 -41.91 -42.75 -10.21
N LEU A 11 -41.64 -41.55 -9.73
CA LEU A 11 -40.86 -40.53 -10.45
C LEU A 11 -39.37 -40.89 -10.36
N ALA A 12 -38.80 -41.33 -11.47
CA ALA A 12 -37.37 -41.50 -11.63
C ALA A 12 -36.70 -40.12 -11.70
N PHE A 13 -36.01 -39.74 -10.64
CA PHE A 13 -35.08 -38.58 -10.64
C PHE A 13 -33.83 -38.99 -11.42
N CYS A 14 -33.66 -38.48 -12.64
CA CYS A 14 -32.37 -38.47 -13.32
C CYS A 14 -31.44 -37.50 -12.58
N ALA A 15 -30.56 -38.02 -11.74
CA ALA A 15 -29.43 -37.26 -11.20
C ALA A 15 -28.47 -36.96 -12.36
N VAL A 16 -28.52 -35.73 -12.86
CA VAL A 16 -27.46 -35.21 -13.71
C VAL A 16 -26.25 -35.01 -12.79
N GLY A 17 -25.30 -35.92 -12.88
CA GLY A 17 -24.01 -35.80 -12.18
C GLY A 17 -23.31 -34.54 -12.67
N LEU A 18 -23.23 -33.53 -11.82
CA LEU A 18 -22.27 -32.45 -11.97
C LEU A 18 -20.88 -33.08 -11.84
N ALA A 19 -20.21 -33.26 -12.96
CA ALA A 19 -18.78 -33.59 -12.95
C ALA A 19 -18.08 -32.48 -12.18
N GLN A 20 -17.62 -32.79 -10.97
CA GLN A 20 -16.65 -31.95 -10.26
C GLN A 20 -15.42 -31.92 -11.15
N VAL A 21 -15.11 -30.75 -11.71
CA VAL A 21 -13.83 -30.48 -12.34
C VAL A 21 -12.82 -30.57 -11.19
N GLN A 22 -12.09 -31.67 -11.12
CA GLN A 22 -10.97 -31.80 -10.22
C GLN A 22 -9.95 -30.71 -10.58
N PRO A 23 -9.41 -29.97 -9.60
CA PRO A 23 -8.31 -29.05 -9.88
C PRO A 23 -7.18 -29.86 -10.54
N PRO A 24 -6.47 -29.30 -11.52
CA PRO A 24 -5.36 -29.99 -12.16
C PRO A 24 -4.35 -30.41 -11.08
N GLU A 25 -3.80 -31.60 -11.22
CA GLU A 25 -2.74 -32.08 -10.29
C GLU A 25 -1.59 -31.07 -10.29
N PRO A 26 -1.03 -30.75 -9.11
CA PRO A 26 0.10 -29.83 -9.03
C PRO A 26 1.25 -30.36 -9.89
N LEU A 27 1.85 -29.46 -10.66
CA LEU A 27 2.95 -29.80 -11.56
C LEU A 27 4.16 -30.24 -10.71
N ASP A 28 4.76 -31.39 -11.03
CA ASP A 28 6.02 -31.81 -10.45
C ASP A 28 7.22 -31.25 -11.24
N PHE A 29 8.43 -31.45 -10.73
CA PHE A 29 9.67 -31.01 -11.41
C PHE A 29 9.78 -31.59 -12.84
N GLY A 30 9.39 -32.85 -13.04
CA GLY A 30 9.47 -33.51 -14.34
C GLY A 30 8.53 -32.87 -15.36
N GLY A 31 7.29 -32.64 -14.98
CA GLY A 31 6.28 -31.95 -15.78
C GLY A 31 6.67 -30.50 -16.07
N ALA A 32 7.17 -29.78 -15.08
CA ALA A 32 7.65 -28.41 -15.24
C ALA A 32 8.84 -28.35 -16.21
N LYS A 33 9.81 -29.24 -16.08
CA LYS A 33 10.98 -29.33 -16.97
C LYS A 33 10.57 -29.66 -18.39
N LEU A 34 9.57 -30.51 -18.58
CA LEU A 34 9.03 -30.82 -19.91
C LEU A 34 8.44 -29.56 -20.58
N LEU A 35 7.60 -28.79 -19.86
CA LEU A 35 7.03 -27.55 -20.38
C LEU A 35 8.11 -26.50 -20.67
N LEU A 36 9.07 -26.30 -19.75
CA LEU A 36 10.21 -25.40 -19.93
C LEU A 36 11.03 -25.75 -21.18
N ASN A 37 11.35 -27.03 -21.38
CA ASN A 37 12.09 -27.47 -22.55
C ASN A 37 11.29 -27.30 -23.84
N THR A 38 10.01 -27.59 -23.81
CA THR A 38 9.11 -27.49 -24.99
C THR A 38 8.97 -26.06 -25.47
N TYR A 39 8.74 -25.10 -24.58
CA TYR A 39 8.38 -23.73 -24.94
C TYR A 39 9.52 -22.72 -24.79
N CYS A 40 10.54 -23.02 -24.01
CA CYS A 40 11.61 -22.07 -23.68
C CYS A 40 13.02 -22.59 -24.06
N GLY A 41 13.18 -23.92 -24.22
CA GLY A 41 14.49 -24.57 -24.45
C GLY A 41 15.20 -24.07 -25.68
N SER A 42 14.50 -23.77 -26.79
CA SER A 42 15.11 -23.31 -28.04
C SER A 42 15.94 -22.01 -27.89
N CYS A 43 15.62 -21.18 -26.90
CA CYS A 43 16.28 -19.90 -26.65
C CYS A 43 17.09 -19.91 -25.33
N HIS A 44 16.78 -20.80 -24.40
CA HIS A 44 17.30 -20.78 -23.03
C HIS A 44 18.06 -22.06 -22.65
N SER A 45 18.62 -22.79 -23.63
CA SER A 45 19.51 -23.94 -23.37
C SER A 45 20.86 -23.76 -24.06
N GLY A 46 21.88 -24.49 -23.61
CA GLY A 46 23.23 -24.46 -24.15
C GLY A 46 24.07 -23.24 -23.75
N ASP A 47 25.27 -23.16 -24.31
CA ASP A 47 26.25 -22.12 -23.96
C ASP A 47 25.85 -20.69 -24.41
N SER A 48 24.96 -20.58 -25.38
CA SER A 48 24.44 -19.31 -25.91
C SER A 48 23.07 -18.92 -25.40
N ALA A 49 22.66 -19.43 -24.22
CA ALA A 49 21.35 -19.16 -23.63
C ALA A 49 21.09 -17.66 -23.49
N ILE A 50 19.97 -17.19 -24.06
CA ILE A 50 19.60 -15.77 -24.13
C ILE A 50 19.46 -15.18 -22.72
N ALA A 51 19.95 -13.96 -22.54
CA ALA A 51 19.93 -13.21 -21.29
C ALA A 51 20.65 -13.91 -20.12
N GLY A 52 21.49 -14.90 -20.39
CA GLY A 52 22.19 -15.69 -19.38
C GLY A 52 21.24 -16.53 -18.50
N PHE A 53 20.01 -16.77 -18.96
CA PHE A 53 19.05 -17.67 -18.31
C PHE A 53 19.13 -19.03 -18.99
N ASN A 54 19.88 -19.97 -18.39
CA ASN A 54 20.12 -21.29 -18.95
C ASN A 54 19.35 -22.35 -18.17
N LEU A 55 18.39 -23.01 -18.81
CA LEU A 55 17.52 -24.05 -18.26
C LEU A 55 18.27 -25.36 -17.97
N ASP A 56 19.42 -25.60 -18.60
CA ASP A 56 20.23 -26.78 -18.35
C ASP A 56 20.81 -26.78 -16.93
N GLN A 57 20.89 -25.60 -16.28
CA GLN A 57 21.31 -25.44 -14.89
C GLN A 57 20.20 -25.80 -13.89
N ALA A 58 18.96 -25.99 -14.34
CA ALA A 58 17.87 -26.46 -13.51
C ALA A 58 17.87 -27.99 -13.46
N SER A 59 18.66 -28.55 -12.56
CA SER A 59 18.79 -30.00 -12.37
C SER A 59 17.68 -30.58 -11.48
N ASP A 60 17.23 -29.82 -10.53
CA ASP A 60 16.22 -30.16 -9.52
C ASP A 60 15.55 -28.88 -8.97
N GLU A 61 14.58 -29.03 -8.08
CA GLU A 61 13.90 -27.90 -7.42
C GLU A 61 14.85 -27.01 -6.60
N ALA A 62 15.86 -27.60 -5.93
CA ALA A 62 16.82 -26.87 -5.13
C ALA A 62 17.71 -25.95 -5.99
N SER A 63 17.95 -26.31 -7.24
CA SER A 63 18.74 -25.49 -8.17
C SER A 63 18.10 -24.13 -8.50
N LEU A 64 16.76 -24.02 -8.40
CA LEU A 64 16.05 -22.75 -8.57
C LEU A 64 16.44 -21.73 -7.50
N LEU A 65 16.74 -22.20 -6.29
CA LEU A 65 17.13 -21.37 -5.15
C LEU A 65 18.51 -20.73 -5.29
N SER A 66 19.33 -21.20 -6.21
CA SER A 66 20.63 -20.58 -6.51
C SER A 66 20.48 -19.20 -7.18
N ARG A 67 19.36 -18.96 -7.87
CA ARG A 67 19.06 -17.71 -8.59
C ARG A 67 17.57 -17.35 -8.50
N PRO A 68 17.03 -17.19 -7.29
CA PRO A 68 15.58 -17.09 -7.07
C PRO A 68 14.95 -15.89 -7.78
N GLN A 69 15.64 -14.73 -7.88
CA GLN A 69 15.13 -13.54 -8.55
C GLN A 69 14.94 -13.76 -10.06
N ARG A 70 15.80 -14.56 -10.69
CA ARG A 70 15.67 -14.89 -12.13
C ARG A 70 14.46 -15.77 -12.39
N TRP A 71 14.25 -16.78 -11.54
CA TRP A 71 13.10 -17.67 -11.64
C TRP A 71 11.77 -16.95 -11.32
N SER A 72 11.75 -16.12 -10.29
CA SER A 72 10.58 -15.24 -10.02
C SER A 72 10.27 -14.31 -11.19
N SER A 73 11.30 -13.72 -11.82
CA SER A 73 11.12 -12.92 -13.03
C SER A 73 10.59 -13.76 -14.19
N ALA A 74 11.05 -15.02 -14.34
CA ALA A 74 10.52 -15.92 -15.36
C ALA A 74 9.03 -16.23 -15.13
N ALA A 75 8.62 -16.59 -13.91
CA ALA A 75 7.23 -16.83 -13.57
C ALA A 75 6.33 -15.63 -13.89
N ARG A 76 6.77 -14.41 -13.52
CA ARG A 76 6.06 -13.18 -13.83
C ARG A 76 5.90 -12.97 -15.34
N ARG A 77 6.99 -13.14 -16.14
CA ARG A 77 6.96 -12.98 -17.60
C ARG A 77 6.08 -14.02 -18.28
N ILE A 78 6.09 -15.26 -17.76
CA ILE A 78 5.21 -16.34 -18.24
C ILE A 78 3.74 -15.95 -18.01
N ARG A 79 3.36 -15.50 -16.80
CA ARG A 79 1.99 -15.04 -16.52
C ARG A 79 1.59 -13.83 -17.36
N ALA A 80 2.51 -12.90 -17.57
CA ALA A 80 2.30 -11.72 -18.36
C ALA A 80 2.23 -12.00 -19.88
N MET A 81 2.47 -13.24 -20.30
CA MET A 81 2.57 -13.64 -21.72
C MET A 81 3.67 -12.88 -22.49
N GLU A 82 4.70 -12.40 -21.79
CA GLU A 82 5.90 -11.82 -22.39
C GLU A 82 6.85 -12.90 -22.91
N MET A 83 6.77 -14.09 -22.31
CA MET A 83 7.54 -15.28 -22.70
C MET A 83 6.60 -16.49 -22.87
N PRO A 84 6.81 -17.29 -23.94
CA PRO A 84 7.69 -17.07 -25.09
C PRO A 84 7.33 -15.82 -25.91
N PRO A 85 8.32 -15.27 -26.69
CA PRO A 85 8.04 -14.15 -27.59
C PRO A 85 6.99 -14.51 -28.64
N ARG A 86 6.30 -13.52 -29.17
CA ARG A 86 5.26 -13.70 -30.20
C ARG A 86 5.79 -14.46 -31.42
N GLY A 87 4.97 -15.35 -31.94
CA GLY A 87 5.35 -16.18 -33.11
C GLY A 87 6.11 -17.46 -32.75
N GLN A 88 6.43 -17.68 -31.47
CA GLN A 88 6.98 -18.94 -30.99
C GLN A 88 5.85 -19.83 -30.41
N PRO A 89 6.03 -21.17 -30.39
CA PRO A 89 5.13 -22.06 -29.68
C PRO A 89 4.95 -21.58 -28.23
N ALA A 90 3.72 -21.50 -27.77
CA ALA A 90 3.38 -20.98 -26.44
C ALA A 90 2.54 -21.98 -25.65
N PRO A 91 2.68 -22.04 -24.32
CA PRO A 91 1.85 -22.89 -23.46
C PRO A 91 0.39 -22.45 -23.53
N THR A 92 -0.53 -23.39 -23.35
CA THR A 92 -1.94 -23.12 -23.10
C THR A 92 -2.11 -22.25 -21.84
N ALA A 93 -3.29 -21.70 -21.60
CA ALA A 93 -3.56 -20.91 -20.41
C ALA A 93 -3.32 -21.74 -19.13
N ASP A 94 -3.80 -22.99 -19.10
CA ASP A 94 -3.66 -23.88 -17.96
C ASP A 94 -2.19 -24.29 -17.72
N GLU A 95 -1.45 -24.66 -18.78
CA GLU A 95 -0.02 -24.99 -18.66
C GLU A 95 0.80 -23.79 -18.19
N ARG A 96 0.50 -22.59 -18.67
CA ARG A 96 1.17 -21.35 -18.27
C ARG A 96 0.94 -21.04 -16.79
N ASP A 97 -0.31 -21.13 -16.34
CA ASP A 97 -0.67 -20.83 -14.96
C ASP A 97 -0.09 -21.91 -14.01
N ALA A 98 -0.13 -23.19 -14.41
CA ALA A 98 0.48 -24.27 -13.66
C ALA A 98 2.02 -24.15 -13.56
N LEU A 99 2.69 -23.82 -14.68
CA LEU A 99 4.14 -23.65 -14.68
C LEU A 99 4.58 -22.45 -13.82
N ALA A 100 3.90 -21.32 -13.92
CA ALA A 100 4.22 -20.15 -13.13
C ALA A 100 3.91 -20.36 -11.63
N ALA A 101 2.84 -21.08 -11.30
CA ALA A 101 2.54 -21.46 -9.92
C ALA A 101 3.61 -22.41 -9.36
N TRP A 102 4.00 -23.42 -10.11
CA TRP A 102 5.04 -24.36 -9.69
C TRP A 102 6.37 -23.65 -9.37
N ILE A 103 6.80 -22.70 -10.23
CA ILE A 103 8.02 -21.91 -9.97
C ILE A 103 7.89 -21.14 -8.64
N ASP A 104 6.78 -20.45 -8.44
CA ASP A 104 6.59 -19.63 -7.23
C ASP A 104 6.50 -20.52 -5.97
N ASP A 105 5.81 -21.66 -6.04
CA ASP A 105 5.65 -22.56 -4.91
C ASP A 105 6.99 -23.23 -4.54
N THR A 106 7.79 -23.61 -5.55
CA THR A 106 9.14 -24.15 -5.34
C THR A 106 10.06 -23.11 -4.68
N LEU A 107 10.07 -21.89 -5.20
CA LEU A 107 10.86 -20.80 -4.61
C LEU A 107 10.41 -20.52 -3.17
N ARG A 108 9.10 -20.46 -2.95
CA ARG A 108 8.51 -20.20 -1.63
C ARG A 108 8.89 -21.29 -0.63
N ALA A 109 8.69 -22.56 -1.00
CA ALA A 109 9.02 -23.68 -0.12
C ALA A 109 10.51 -23.66 0.29
N GLY A 110 11.41 -23.41 -0.66
CA GLY A 110 12.83 -23.36 -0.39
C GLY A 110 13.28 -22.15 0.42
N LEU A 111 12.79 -20.96 0.09
CA LEU A 111 13.14 -19.72 0.80
C LEU A 111 12.55 -19.70 2.21
N CYS A 112 11.32 -20.19 2.40
CA CYS A 112 10.68 -20.22 3.72
C CYS A 112 11.27 -21.27 4.67
N ALA A 113 11.99 -22.27 4.16
CA ALA A 113 12.71 -23.23 4.98
C ALA A 113 14.05 -22.68 5.54
N GLY A 114 14.53 -21.54 5.02
CA GLY A 114 15.87 -21.01 5.26
C GLY A 114 16.10 -20.31 6.61
N GLY A 115 15.16 -20.30 7.57
CA GLY A 115 15.31 -19.69 8.89
C GLY A 115 14.86 -18.22 8.95
N LEU A 116 15.39 -17.47 9.94
CA LEU A 116 15.05 -16.07 10.16
C LEU A 116 15.71 -15.17 9.10
N ASP A 117 14.92 -14.62 8.19
CA ASP A 117 15.36 -13.60 7.25
C ASP A 117 14.46 -12.34 7.36
N PRO A 118 14.93 -11.27 8.00
CA PRO A 118 14.19 -10.00 8.09
C PRO A 118 14.24 -9.18 6.79
N GLY A 119 14.95 -9.65 5.78
CA GLY A 119 15.20 -8.89 4.56
C GLY A 119 16.14 -7.69 4.76
N PRO A 120 16.37 -6.90 3.71
CA PRO A 120 17.22 -5.72 3.77
C PRO A 120 16.60 -4.62 4.63
N GLN A 121 17.45 -3.83 5.28
CA GLN A 121 17.07 -2.68 6.08
C GLN A 121 17.78 -1.43 5.57
N PRO A 122 17.24 -0.80 4.53
CA PRO A 122 17.84 0.40 3.98
C PRO A 122 17.70 1.58 4.94
N LEU A 123 18.72 2.45 4.97
CA LEU A 123 18.62 3.72 5.65
C LEU A 123 17.52 4.56 4.99
N ARG A 124 16.51 4.96 5.78
CA ARG A 124 15.33 5.66 5.30
C ARG A 124 15.24 7.07 5.89
N ARG A 125 15.21 8.09 5.03
CA ARG A 125 14.87 9.46 5.40
C ARG A 125 13.39 9.55 5.77
N LEU A 126 13.02 10.47 6.64
CA LEU A 126 11.63 10.87 6.82
C LEU A 126 11.10 11.43 5.47
N ASN A 127 9.94 10.96 5.02
CA ASN A 127 9.28 11.58 3.90
C ASN A 127 8.68 12.93 4.30
N ARG A 128 8.18 13.70 3.34
CA ARG A 128 7.62 15.04 3.56
C ARG A 128 6.56 15.08 4.65
N ASN A 129 5.67 14.09 4.68
CA ASN A 129 4.56 14.03 5.63
C ASN A 129 5.03 13.58 7.02
N GLU A 130 5.94 12.60 7.08
CA GLU A 130 6.57 12.14 8.33
C GLU A 130 7.40 13.26 8.98
N TYR A 131 8.12 14.03 8.16
CA TYR A 131 8.87 15.20 8.64
C TYR A 131 7.92 16.24 9.25
N ALA A 132 6.84 16.60 8.53
CA ALA A 132 5.87 17.57 9.03
C ALA A 132 5.21 17.13 10.33
N ALA A 133 4.79 15.86 10.42
CA ALA A 133 4.20 15.29 11.64
C ALA A 133 5.20 15.23 12.79
N THR A 134 6.45 14.84 12.52
CA THR A 134 7.51 14.80 13.54
C THR A 134 7.83 16.20 14.08
N ILE A 135 7.92 17.21 13.23
CA ILE A 135 8.13 18.62 13.66
C ILE A 135 6.94 19.12 14.49
N ARG A 136 5.71 18.83 14.05
CA ARG A 136 4.50 19.17 14.81
C ARG A 136 4.56 18.62 16.25
N ASP A 137 4.88 17.34 16.39
CA ASP A 137 4.82 16.66 17.67
C ASP A 137 6.07 16.94 18.54
N LEU A 138 7.20 17.29 17.93
CA LEU A 138 8.44 17.64 18.63
C LEU A 138 8.41 19.06 19.19
N LEU A 139 7.86 20.01 18.42
CA LEU A 139 7.83 21.44 18.72
C LEU A 139 6.45 21.97 19.12
N SER A 140 5.43 21.11 19.16
CA SER A 140 4.01 21.49 19.42
C SER A 140 3.51 22.61 18.50
N VAL A 141 3.87 22.58 17.20
CA VAL A 141 3.48 23.59 16.21
C VAL A 141 2.34 23.13 15.33
N HIS A 142 1.48 24.06 14.89
CA HIS A 142 0.27 23.77 14.11
C HIS A 142 0.35 24.26 12.65
N PHE A 143 1.52 24.15 12.02
CA PHE A 143 1.67 24.44 10.60
C PHE A 143 2.36 23.28 9.88
N ASN A 144 2.20 23.22 8.55
CA ASN A 144 2.78 22.15 7.76
C ASN A 144 4.25 22.47 7.40
N ALA A 145 5.18 22.05 8.28
CA ALA A 145 6.62 22.20 8.08
C ALA A 145 7.15 21.51 6.80
N GLY A 146 6.41 20.54 6.26
CA GLY A 146 6.74 19.86 5.01
C GLY A 146 6.30 20.60 3.75
N ALA A 147 5.53 21.69 3.85
CA ALA A 147 4.91 22.34 2.69
C ALA A 147 5.92 22.78 1.61
N ALA A 148 7.11 23.25 2.02
CA ALA A 148 8.17 23.71 1.13
C ALA A 148 9.08 22.58 0.62
N LEU A 149 8.98 21.37 1.17
CA LEU A 149 9.80 20.24 0.75
C LEU A 149 9.31 19.69 -0.60
N PRO A 150 10.23 19.20 -1.45
CA PRO A 150 9.87 18.50 -2.68
C PRO A 150 8.96 17.30 -2.43
N ASN A 151 8.13 16.95 -3.41
CA ASN A 151 7.33 15.74 -3.34
C ASN A 151 8.22 14.50 -3.40
N ASP A 152 7.95 13.54 -2.54
CA ASP A 152 8.60 12.25 -2.57
C ASP A 152 7.95 11.34 -3.65
N GLY A 153 8.79 10.59 -4.35
CA GLY A 153 8.32 9.62 -5.35
C GLY A 153 7.77 8.36 -4.69
N ALA A 154 6.88 7.67 -5.37
CA ALA A 154 6.43 6.35 -4.95
C ALA A 154 7.49 5.29 -5.26
N GLY A 155 7.77 4.41 -4.30
CA GLY A 155 8.70 3.28 -4.40
C GLY A 155 8.12 2.01 -3.79
N GLY A 156 8.88 0.93 -3.78
CA GLY A 156 8.47 -0.33 -3.18
C GLY A 156 7.11 -0.79 -3.68
N GLU A 157 6.18 -0.96 -2.76
CA GLU A 157 4.80 -1.38 -3.05
C GLU A 157 3.88 -0.22 -3.54
N GLY A 158 4.45 0.91 -3.92
CA GLY A 158 3.74 2.07 -4.45
C GLY A 158 3.56 3.21 -3.44
N PHE A 159 4.38 3.28 -2.40
CA PHE A 159 4.28 4.27 -1.32
C PHE A 159 5.45 5.25 -1.29
N ASP A 160 5.18 6.49 -0.90
CA ASP A 160 6.17 7.58 -0.81
C ASP A 160 7.07 7.50 0.45
N ASN A 161 6.83 6.51 1.30
CA ASN A 161 7.66 6.23 2.46
C ASN A 161 8.72 5.14 2.18
N ALA A 162 8.83 4.67 0.94
CA ALA A 162 9.77 3.62 0.55
C ALA A 162 11.19 4.18 0.39
N ALA A 163 12.15 3.54 1.06
CA ALA A 163 13.55 3.98 1.12
C ALA A 163 14.21 4.15 -0.25
N GLU A 164 13.79 3.35 -1.25
CA GLU A 164 14.34 3.34 -2.60
C GLU A 164 14.20 4.69 -3.32
N THR A 165 13.25 5.53 -2.91
CA THR A 165 12.99 6.85 -3.51
C THR A 165 13.35 8.00 -2.60
N LEU A 166 13.67 7.75 -1.33
CA LEU A 166 13.93 8.76 -0.33
C LEU A 166 15.41 9.18 -0.26
N PHE A 167 15.95 9.67 -1.36
CA PHE A 167 17.31 10.23 -1.39
C PHE A 167 17.37 11.67 -0.87
N LEU A 168 18.55 12.13 -0.47
CA LEU A 168 18.82 13.50 -0.03
C LEU A 168 19.66 14.21 -1.10
N SER A 169 19.06 15.17 -1.82
CA SER A 169 19.77 16.04 -2.75
C SER A 169 20.19 17.37 -2.06
N PRO A 170 21.10 18.16 -2.66
CA PRO A 170 21.42 19.50 -2.14
C PRO A 170 20.18 20.38 -1.96
N MET A 171 19.25 20.36 -2.90
CA MET A 171 17.99 21.09 -2.78
C MET A 171 17.17 20.63 -1.58
N HIS A 172 17.12 19.32 -1.29
CA HIS A 172 16.45 18.84 -0.07
C HIS A 172 17.13 19.39 1.18
N ALA A 173 18.47 19.42 1.24
CA ALA A 173 19.19 19.94 2.40
C ALA A 173 18.89 21.42 2.64
N GLU A 174 18.88 22.26 1.59
CA GLU A 174 18.49 23.66 1.68
C GLU A 174 17.06 23.83 2.19
N LYS A 175 16.12 23.04 1.66
CA LYS A 175 14.72 23.11 2.07
C LYS A 175 14.47 22.59 3.48
N TYR A 176 15.22 21.58 3.94
CA TYR A 176 15.17 21.14 5.34
C TYR A 176 15.70 22.22 6.29
N LEU A 177 16.79 22.91 5.92
CA LEU A 177 17.31 24.01 6.73
C LEU A 177 16.31 25.17 6.83
N GLU A 178 15.68 25.53 5.70
CA GLU A 178 14.63 26.54 5.66
C GLU A 178 13.43 26.13 6.54
N ALA A 179 12.96 24.88 6.41
CA ALA A 179 11.85 24.36 7.20
C ALA A 179 12.18 24.28 8.70
N ALA A 180 13.40 23.86 9.06
CA ALA A 180 13.85 23.82 10.45
C ALA A 180 13.86 25.22 11.08
N ARG A 181 14.43 26.23 10.37
CA ARG A 181 14.43 27.62 10.83
C ARG A 181 13.01 28.15 11.02
N GLN A 182 12.15 28.04 10.01
CA GLN A 182 10.77 28.51 10.10
C GLN A 182 9.99 27.83 11.23
N SER A 183 10.24 26.55 11.47
CA SER A 183 9.60 25.80 12.55
C SER A 183 10.02 26.30 13.93
N LEU A 184 11.31 26.56 14.12
CA LEU A 184 11.83 27.08 15.38
C LEU A 184 11.43 28.54 15.59
N ASP A 185 11.46 29.40 14.57
CA ASP A 185 10.99 30.78 14.64
C ASP A 185 9.52 30.83 15.10
N TYR A 186 8.68 29.94 14.53
CA TYR A 186 7.28 29.84 14.94
C TYR A 186 7.13 29.32 16.38
N ALA A 187 7.85 28.24 16.74
CA ALA A 187 7.75 27.60 18.04
C ALA A 187 8.24 28.51 19.18
N LEU A 188 9.30 29.29 18.94
CA LEU A 188 9.82 30.27 19.91
C LEU A 188 8.90 31.48 20.08
N ALA A 189 8.17 31.87 19.02
CA ALA A 189 7.22 32.97 19.06
C ALA A 189 5.88 32.60 19.73
N ASP A 190 5.46 31.33 19.70
CA ASP A 190 4.24 30.86 20.35
C ASP A 190 4.52 30.45 21.82
N PRO A 191 3.93 31.11 22.83
CA PRO A 191 4.22 30.82 24.24
C PRO A 191 3.88 29.37 24.66
N ARG A 192 2.92 28.70 23.99
CA ARG A 192 2.55 27.31 24.31
C ARG A 192 3.61 26.36 23.79
N SER A 193 3.93 26.48 22.50
CA SER A 193 4.98 25.67 21.87
C SER A 193 6.30 25.83 22.60
N ARG A 194 6.69 27.09 22.89
CA ARG A 194 7.91 27.44 23.62
C ARG A 194 8.01 26.73 24.97
N ALA A 195 6.93 26.73 25.77
CA ALA A 195 6.90 26.10 27.09
C ALA A 195 7.05 24.57 27.04
N ASP A 196 6.69 23.92 25.93
CA ASP A 196 6.72 22.47 25.79
C ASP A 196 8.12 21.90 25.55
N PHE A 197 9.04 22.70 24.97
CA PHE A 197 10.37 22.19 24.62
C PHE A 197 11.54 23.02 25.14
N LEU A 198 11.34 24.30 25.54
CA LEU A 198 12.41 25.21 25.93
C LEU A 198 12.46 25.39 27.45
N ILE A 199 13.66 25.33 27.99
CA ILE A 199 13.94 25.66 29.38
C ILE A 199 14.63 27.03 29.38
N GLU A 200 14.05 28.00 30.12
CA GLU A 200 14.50 29.39 30.15
C GLU A 200 15.65 29.57 31.16
N PRO A 201 16.62 30.49 30.89
CA PRO A 201 17.53 30.98 31.90
C PRO A 201 16.78 31.82 32.94
N GLY A 202 17.32 31.93 34.15
CA GLY A 202 16.72 32.69 35.26
C GLY A 202 17.73 32.92 36.37
N ASP A 203 17.27 33.44 37.51
CA ASP A 203 18.11 33.77 38.66
C ASP A 203 18.95 32.59 39.17
N ASP A 204 18.38 31.38 39.11
CA ASP A 204 19.00 30.13 39.56
C ASP A 204 19.65 29.30 38.44
N ARG A 205 19.62 29.77 37.18
CA ARG A 205 20.08 29.00 36.03
C ARG A 205 20.72 29.91 34.97
N THR A 206 22.01 29.68 34.68
CA THR A 206 22.69 30.36 33.59
C THR A 206 22.15 29.99 32.21
N ALA A 207 22.39 30.80 31.18
CA ALA A 207 21.97 30.52 29.81
C ALA A 207 22.52 29.16 29.31
N GLU A 208 23.78 28.85 29.57
CA GLU A 208 24.42 27.58 29.22
C GLU A 208 23.73 26.39 29.93
N ALA A 209 23.42 26.51 31.24
CA ALA A 209 22.74 25.47 31.98
C ALA A 209 21.30 25.26 31.50
N ALA A 210 20.61 26.34 31.09
CA ALA A 210 19.27 26.24 30.48
C ALA A 210 19.34 25.58 29.11
N ALA A 211 20.28 25.94 28.27
CA ALA A 211 20.52 25.34 26.96
C ALA A 211 20.85 23.85 27.08
N LYS A 212 21.73 23.47 28.02
CA LYS A 212 22.05 22.07 28.28
C LYS A 212 20.81 21.28 28.69
N ALA A 213 20.02 21.80 29.62
CA ALA A 213 18.79 21.12 30.06
C ALA A 213 17.74 20.99 28.94
N THR A 214 17.62 22.03 28.09
CA THR A 214 16.78 21.95 26.87
C THR A 214 17.27 20.83 25.95
N LEU A 215 18.56 20.75 25.66
CA LEU A 215 19.14 19.72 24.78
C LEU A 215 19.00 18.31 25.36
N GLU A 216 19.15 18.13 26.69
CA GLU A 216 18.98 16.86 27.38
C GLU A 216 17.52 16.33 27.27
N GLN A 217 16.54 17.22 27.21
CA GLN A 217 15.13 16.88 27.01
C GLN A 217 14.79 16.70 25.53
N PHE A 218 15.31 17.54 24.65
CA PHE A 218 14.98 17.61 23.23
C PHE A 218 15.59 16.48 22.40
N LEU A 219 16.89 16.22 22.59
CA LEU A 219 17.63 15.26 21.79
C LEU A 219 17.09 13.83 21.82
N PRO A 220 16.72 13.25 22.99
CA PRO A 220 16.13 11.91 23.01
C PRO A 220 14.86 11.80 22.17
N ARG A 221 14.00 12.81 22.22
CA ARG A 221 12.77 12.88 21.43
C ARG A 221 13.07 13.03 19.94
N ALA A 222 13.98 13.95 19.59
CA ALA A 222 14.38 14.20 18.20
C ALA A 222 15.05 12.97 17.56
N PHE A 223 15.91 12.25 18.30
CA PHE A 223 16.63 11.08 17.83
C PHE A 223 15.92 9.76 18.14
N ARG A 224 14.78 9.82 18.82
CA ARG A 224 13.90 8.67 19.12
C ARG A 224 14.62 7.56 19.91
N ARG A 225 15.60 7.93 20.74
CA ARG A 225 16.40 7.04 21.59
C ARG A 225 17.14 7.82 22.67
N PRO A 226 17.63 7.18 23.73
CA PRO A 226 18.55 7.79 24.67
C PRO A 226 19.81 8.31 23.95
N VAL A 227 20.34 9.44 24.44
CA VAL A 227 21.54 10.09 23.94
C VAL A 227 22.62 10.10 25.00
N SER A 228 23.89 10.14 24.59
CA SER A 228 25.04 10.26 25.49
C SER A 228 25.34 11.72 25.83
N GLU A 229 26.07 11.96 26.93
CA GLU A 229 26.55 13.29 27.28
C GLU A 229 27.41 13.92 26.17
N ALA A 230 28.20 13.11 25.46
CA ALA A 230 28.98 13.58 24.32
C ALA A 230 28.11 14.04 23.13
N GLU A 231 26.96 13.43 22.93
CA GLU A 231 26.00 13.90 21.93
C GLU A 231 25.35 15.22 22.34
N VAL A 232 24.99 15.38 23.62
CA VAL A 232 24.47 16.64 24.17
C VAL A 232 25.55 17.75 24.04
N GLY A 233 26.81 17.46 24.45
CA GLY A 233 27.92 18.40 24.38
C GLY A 233 28.15 18.94 22.98
N ARG A 234 28.05 18.12 21.95
CA ARG A 234 28.22 18.53 20.54
C ARG A 234 27.24 19.65 20.11
N TYR A 235 26.00 19.60 20.56
CA TYR A 235 25.01 20.64 20.24
C TYR A 235 25.08 21.82 21.22
N LEU A 236 25.55 21.58 22.46
CA LEU A 236 25.85 22.64 23.40
C LEU A 236 27.04 23.51 22.92
N ASP A 237 28.01 22.92 22.23
CA ASP A 237 29.11 23.66 21.60
C ASP A 237 28.57 24.66 20.56
N LEU A 238 27.53 24.30 19.76
CA LEU A 238 26.90 25.24 18.83
C LEU A 238 26.20 26.39 19.54
N PHE A 239 25.53 26.13 20.66
CA PHE A 239 24.94 27.15 21.49
C PHE A 239 26.03 28.09 22.03
N THR A 240 27.11 27.54 22.60
CA THR A 240 28.20 28.29 23.19
C THR A 240 28.94 29.15 22.16
N GLU A 241 29.06 28.68 20.91
CA GLU A 241 29.66 29.47 19.83
C GLU A 241 28.82 30.71 19.52
N ALA A 242 27.49 30.55 19.39
CA ALA A 242 26.57 31.67 19.15
C ALA A 242 26.47 32.63 20.35
N ASP A 243 26.50 32.13 21.58
CA ASP A 243 26.48 32.91 22.82
C ASP A 243 27.76 33.77 22.98
N ARG A 244 28.93 33.28 22.53
CA ARG A 244 30.19 34.06 22.50
C ARG A 244 30.17 35.24 21.55
N ASP A 245 29.33 35.21 20.53
CA ASP A 245 29.10 36.29 19.59
C ASP A 245 28.02 37.28 20.09
N ASP A 246 27.70 37.26 21.41
CA ASP A 246 26.71 38.09 22.08
C ASP A 246 25.27 37.94 21.51
N ALA A 247 24.93 36.77 20.94
CA ALA A 247 23.57 36.49 20.46
C ALA A 247 22.60 36.38 21.65
N PRO A 248 21.35 36.88 21.51
CA PRO A 248 20.28 36.61 22.48
C PRO A 248 20.08 35.12 22.71
N TYR A 249 19.65 34.70 23.90
CA TYR A 249 19.44 33.30 24.25
C TYR A 249 18.60 32.55 23.20
N ASP A 250 17.51 33.17 22.72
CA ASP A 250 16.63 32.56 21.71
C ASP A 250 17.34 32.30 20.38
N GLU A 251 18.21 33.18 19.95
CA GLU A 251 19.00 33.01 18.73
C GLU A 251 20.04 31.92 18.89
N ALA A 252 20.77 31.92 20.03
CA ALA A 252 21.81 30.93 20.31
C ALA A 252 21.22 29.52 20.45
N ILE A 253 20.11 29.36 21.17
CA ILE A 253 19.45 28.04 21.29
C ILE A 253 18.80 27.60 19.98
N SER A 254 18.20 28.51 19.20
CA SER A 254 17.69 28.22 17.87
C SER A 254 18.75 27.68 16.93
N PHE A 255 19.95 28.26 16.96
CA PHE A 255 21.10 27.80 16.17
C PHE A 255 21.49 26.36 16.52
N ALA A 256 21.57 26.03 17.81
CA ALA A 256 21.86 24.67 18.27
C ALA A 256 20.76 23.67 17.84
N LEU A 257 19.47 24.04 18.00
CA LEU A 257 18.36 23.21 17.62
C LEU A 257 18.22 23.03 16.09
N GLN A 258 18.59 24.06 15.28
CA GLN A 258 18.73 23.91 13.84
C GLN A 258 19.75 22.82 13.49
N GLY A 259 20.89 22.80 14.18
CA GLY A 259 21.90 21.74 14.04
C GLY A 259 21.33 20.36 14.35
N VAL A 260 20.48 20.22 15.37
CA VAL A 260 19.78 18.96 15.68
C VAL A 260 18.84 18.55 14.55
N LEU A 261 17.97 19.46 14.07
CA LEU A 261 16.97 19.19 13.04
C LEU A 261 17.60 18.92 11.66
N MET A 262 18.84 19.36 11.43
CA MET A 262 19.60 19.07 10.22
C MET A 262 20.46 17.82 10.33
N SER A 263 20.54 17.20 11.49
CA SER A 263 21.39 16.01 11.67
C SER A 263 20.83 14.78 10.99
N PRO A 264 21.69 13.86 10.51
CA PRO A 264 21.24 12.57 10.00
C PRO A 264 20.44 11.77 11.04
N GLN A 265 20.72 11.95 12.34
CA GLN A 265 20.01 11.26 13.42
C GLN A 265 18.53 11.69 13.51
N PHE A 266 18.22 12.91 13.13
CA PHE A 266 16.85 13.42 13.05
C PHE A 266 16.20 13.10 11.71
N LEU A 267 16.86 13.44 10.60
CA LEU A 267 16.30 13.34 9.26
C LEU A 267 16.08 11.90 8.79
N PHE A 268 16.86 10.94 9.33
CA PHE A 268 16.75 9.54 8.97
C PHE A 268 16.27 8.70 10.16
N ARG A 269 15.61 7.60 9.85
CA ARG A 269 15.32 6.55 10.82
C ARG A 269 16.53 5.63 10.92
N VAL A 270 17.48 6.04 11.78
CA VAL A 270 18.75 5.35 11.96
C VAL A 270 18.56 4.20 12.95
N GLU A 271 18.75 2.97 12.50
CA GLU A 271 18.85 1.80 13.35
C GLU A 271 20.31 1.37 13.46
N ARG A 272 20.75 1.06 14.68
CA ARG A 272 22.16 0.73 14.90
C ARG A 272 22.51 -0.62 14.24
N PRO A 273 23.67 -0.74 13.57
CA PRO A 273 24.13 -1.99 13.01
C PRO A 273 24.13 -3.09 14.08
N ASN A 274 23.77 -4.29 13.68
CA ASN A 274 23.69 -5.44 14.56
C ASN A 274 25.08 -5.78 15.17
N GLY A 275 26.16 -5.63 14.40
CA GLY A 275 27.52 -6.05 14.81
C GLY A 275 27.73 -7.57 14.87
N ASN A 276 26.70 -8.36 14.57
CA ASN A 276 26.66 -9.82 14.60
C ASN A 276 26.31 -10.33 13.19
N PRO A 277 26.87 -11.46 12.71
CA PRO A 277 26.49 -12.04 11.42
C PRO A 277 25.06 -12.57 11.38
N GLU A 278 24.46 -12.91 12.52
CA GLU A 278 23.12 -13.45 12.61
C GLU A 278 22.05 -12.34 12.79
N PRO A 279 20.83 -12.53 12.26
CA PRO A 279 19.71 -11.65 12.54
C PRO A 279 19.41 -11.57 14.05
N ARG A 280 19.03 -10.38 14.53
CA ARG A 280 18.61 -10.19 15.92
C ARG A 280 17.38 -9.30 16.02
N PRO A 281 16.64 -9.36 17.14
CA PRO A 281 15.57 -8.41 17.40
C PRO A 281 16.09 -6.97 17.37
N VAL A 282 15.27 -6.04 16.89
CA VAL A 282 15.48 -4.60 17.08
C VAL A 282 15.44 -4.26 18.58
N ASP A 283 16.08 -3.19 18.99
CA ASP A 283 15.95 -2.75 20.38
C ASP A 283 14.56 -2.12 20.64
N ASP A 284 14.24 -1.89 21.90
CA ASP A 284 12.90 -1.46 22.30
C ASP A 284 12.56 -0.05 21.77
N TYR A 285 13.54 0.86 21.64
CA TYR A 285 13.36 2.19 21.04
C TYR A 285 13.22 2.13 19.52
N GLU A 286 13.97 1.24 18.87
CA GLU A 286 13.83 0.97 17.43
C GLU A 286 12.42 0.41 17.13
N LEU A 287 11.92 -0.51 17.98
CA LEU A 287 10.57 -1.07 17.84
C LEU A 287 9.49 0.00 18.06
N ALA A 288 9.61 0.82 19.10
CA ALA A 288 8.72 1.94 19.37
C ALA A 288 8.67 2.90 18.17
N THR A 289 9.84 3.21 17.60
CA THR A 289 9.96 4.05 16.38
C THR A 289 9.29 3.39 15.18
N ARG A 290 9.48 2.10 14.95
CA ARG A 290 8.83 1.38 13.84
C ARG A 290 7.32 1.43 13.95
N ILE A 291 6.77 1.18 15.14
CA ILE A 291 5.33 1.17 15.38
C ILE A 291 4.73 2.57 15.24
N SER A 292 5.36 3.60 15.83
CA SER A 292 4.83 4.96 15.76
C SER A 292 4.82 5.52 14.33
N TYR A 293 5.88 5.31 13.56
CA TYR A 293 5.89 5.73 12.15
C TYR A 293 4.99 4.88 11.26
N PHE A 294 4.70 3.64 11.62
CA PHE A 294 3.72 2.83 10.91
C PHE A 294 2.30 3.33 11.14
N LEU A 295 1.89 3.51 12.41
CA LEU A 295 0.50 3.76 12.79
C LEU A 295 0.14 5.25 12.91
N TRP A 296 1.12 6.14 13.10
CA TRP A 296 0.91 7.58 13.23
C TRP A 296 1.68 8.40 12.20
N GLY A 297 2.70 7.80 11.57
CA GLY A 297 3.60 8.52 10.65
C GLY A 297 4.39 9.62 11.33
N SER A 298 4.62 9.51 12.64
CA SER A 298 5.33 10.47 13.48
C SER A 298 6.19 9.78 14.52
N MET A 299 6.94 10.56 15.30
CA MET A 299 7.80 10.07 16.37
C MET A 299 7.00 9.40 17.50
N PRO A 300 7.64 8.49 18.30
CA PRO A 300 7.02 7.94 19.51
C PRO A 300 6.63 9.06 20.50
N ASP A 301 5.49 8.88 21.17
CA ASP A 301 5.10 9.72 22.29
C ASP A 301 5.80 9.28 23.59
N GLN A 302 5.59 10.03 24.69
CA GLN A 302 6.23 9.74 25.96
C GLN A 302 5.86 8.35 26.51
N GLU A 303 4.63 7.89 26.31
CA GLU A 303 4.21 6.56 26.76
C GLU A 303 4.98 5.45 26.06
N LEU A 304 5.20 5.55 24.72
CA LEU A 304 6.03 4.61 23.96
C LEU A 304 7.50 4.67 24.40
N PHE A 305 8.02 5.86 24.73
CA PHE A 305 9.37 6.00 25.28
C PHE A 305 9.50 5.32 26.65
N ASP A 306 8.55 5.52 27.54
CA ASP A 306 8.54 4.91 28.86
C ASP A 306 8.40 3.38 28.76
N MET A 307 7.56 2.92 27.84
CA MET A 307 7.40 1.50 27.54
C MET A 307 8.71 0.89 27.04
N ALA A 308 9.44 1.59 26.14
CA ALA A 308 10.74 1.16 25.65
C ALA A 308 11.80 1.15 26.75
N ALA A 309 11.82 2.17 27.62
CA ALA A 309 12.77 2.28 28.73
C ALA A 309 12.61 1.16 29.77
N ASN A 310 11.36 0.73 30.02
CA ASN A 310 11.01 -0.24 31.06
C ASN A 310 10.87 -1.69 30.55
N GLY A 311 11.20 -1.96 29.28
CA GLY A 311 11.13 -3.29 28.67
C GLY A 311 9.72 -3.77 28.34
N GLY A 312 8.71 -2.90 28.40
CA GLY A 312 7.31 -3.20 28.06
C GLY A 312 7.09 -3.59 26.60
N MET A 313 8.02 -3.21 25.70
CA MET A 313 7.99 -3.60 24.29
C MET A 313 8.18 -5.12 24.07
N ARG A 314 8.64 -5.84 25.09
CA ARG A 314 8.86 -7.30 25.06
C ARG A 314 7.70 -8.08 25.63
N ASP A 315 6.79 -7.42 26.37
CA ASP A 315 5.56 -8.03 26.85
C ASP A 315 4.53 -8.09 25.72
N PRO A 316 4.16 -9.31 25.23
CA PRO A 316 3.26 -9.45 24.08
C PRO A 316 1.87 -8.88 24.32
N ASP A 317 1.32 -9.03 25.55
CA ASP A 317 -0.03 -8.56 25.89
C ASP A 317 -0.05 -7.04 26.01
N TYR A 318 0.98 -6.45 26.63
CA TYR A 318 1.09 -5.00 26.74
C TYR A 318 1.30 -4.34 25.37
N LEU A 319 2.18 -4.90 24.54
CA LEU A 319 2.39 -4.44 23.19
C LEU A 319 1.12 -4.55 22.31
N HIS A 320 0.42 -5.68 22.41
CA HIS A 320 -0.85 -5.90 21.71
C HIS A 320 -1.87 -4.78 22.06
N ASN A 321 -2.10 -4.57 23.35
CA ASN A 321 -3.04 -3.55 23.81
C ASN A 321 -2.61 -2.14 23.37
N LYS A 322 -1.31 -1.82 23.45
CA LYS A 322 -0.79 -0.52 22.98
C LYS A 322 -1.04 -0.30 21.49
N VAL A 323 -0.81 -1.30 20.64
CA VAL A 323 -1.08 -1.22 19.21
C VAL A 323 -2.56 -0.95 18.93
N LEU A 324 -3.47 -1.62 19.65
CA LEU A 324 -4.91 -1.37 19.49
C LEU A 324 -5.30 0.05 19.95
N CYS A 325 -4.78 0.52 21.09
CA CYS A 325 -4.98 1.90 21.54
C CYS A 325 -4.45 2.92 20.49
N MET A 326 -3.34 2.60 19.82
CA MET A 326 -2.80 3.47 18.78
C MET A 326 -3.67 3.53 17.52
N LEU A 327 -4.43 2.48 17.20
CA LEU A 327 -5.41 2.50 16.11
C LEU A 327 -6.64 3.34 16.45
N ASP A 328 -7.05 3.40 17.72
CA ASP A 328 -8.16 4.23 18.20
C ASP A 328 -7.77 5.71 18.41
N ASP A 329 -6.46 6.02 18.44
CA ASP A 329 -5.95 7.38 18.58
C ASP A 329 -6.25 8.23 17.31
N GLU A 330 -6.55 9.51 17.49
CA GLU A 330 -6.83 10.43 16.37
C GLU A 330 -5.69 10.54 15.36
N ARG A 331 -4.43 10.33 15.78
CA ARG A 331 -3.25 10.29 14.91
C ARG A 331 -3.29 9.16 13.88
N SER A 332 -4.06 8.08 14.15
CA SER A 332 -4.27 6.98 13.19
C SER A 332 -5.01 7.40 11.93
N HIS A 333 -5.75 8.52 11.99
CA HIS A 333 -6.39 9.10 10.80
C HIS A 333 -5.37 9.45 9.71
N GLU A 334 -4.22 10.00 10.08
CA GLU A 334 -3.16 10.32 9.14
C GLU A 334 -2.58 9.06 8.47
N PHE A 335 -2.48 7.94 9.21
CA PHE A 335 -2.10 6.66 8.63
C PHE A 335 -3.14 6.19 7.60
N ALA A 336 -4.42 6.18 7.99
CA ALA A 336 -5.50 5.77 7.09
C ALA A 336 -5.53 6.63 5.82
N GLU A 337 -5.40 7.96 5.94
CA GLU A 337 -5.34 8.87 4.80
C GLU A 337 -4.15 8.57 3.90
N ARG A 338 -2.94 8.50 4.45
CA ARG A 338 -1.70 8.28 3.69
C ARG A 338 -1.68 6.92 3.00
N PHE A 339 -2.12 5.87 3.69
CA PHE A 339 -2.16 4.53 3.12
C PHE A 339 -3.23 4.41 2.02
N VAL A 340 -4.47 4.80 2.33
CA VAL A 340 -5.61 4.63 1.41
C VAL A 340 -5.45 5.46 0.15
N GLU A 341 -5.07 6.74 0.29
CA GLU A 341 -4.92 7.62 -0.87
C GLU A 341 -3.86 7.13 -1.86
N GLN A 342 -2.80 6.51 -1.37
CA GLN A 342 -1.77 5.94 -2.22
C GLN A 342 -2.17 4.56 -2.76
N TRP A 343 -2.67 3.68 -1.90
CA TRP A 343 -3.11 2.35 -2.32
C TRP A 343 -4.18 2.42 -3.42
N LEU A 344 -5.19 3.29 -3.27
CA LEU A 344 -6.27 3.44 -4.23
C LEU A 344 -5.94 4.42 -5.38
N GLY A 345 -4.84 5.18 -5.29
CA GLY A 345 -4.46 6.23 -6.25
C GLY A 345 -5.31 7.51 -6.13
N THR A 346 -6.10 7.65 -5.06
CA THR A 346 -7.03 8.78 -4.90
C THR A 346 -6.34 10.08 -4.52
N ARG A 347 -5.06 10.05 -4.12
CA ARG A 347 -4.22 11.24 -3.88
C ARG A 347 -4.17 12.18 -5.10
N GLU A 348 -4.23 11.60 -6.31
CA GLU A 348 -4.11 12.37 -7.57
C GLU A 348 -5.42 13.07 -7.96
N LEU A 349 -6.54 12.71 -7.31
CA LEU A 349 -7.84 13.33 -7.59
C LEU A 349 -7.87 14.80 -7.15
N GLY A 350 -8.18 15.68 -8.08
CA GLY A 350 -8.15 17.13 -7.90
C GLY A 350 -6.78 17.76 -8.14
N ARG A 351 -5.73 16.93 -8.34
CA ARG A 351 -4.37 17.34 -8.74
C ARG A 351 -4.16 17.01 -10.22
N ASP A 352 -3.54 15.85 -10.50
CA ASP A 352 -3.24 15.39 -11.85
C ASP A 352 -4.45 14.77 -12.56
N ILE A 353 -5.38 14.19 -11.78
CA ILE A 353 -6.64 13.63 -12.29
C ILE A 353 -7.78 14.54 -11.87
N ARG A 354 -8.36 15.27 -12.84
CA ARG A 354 -9.49 16.17 -12.58
C ARG A 354 -10.62 15.92 -13.57
N PRO A 355 -11.84 15.65 -13.12
CA PRO A 355 -13.02 15.58 -13.97
C PRO A 355 -13.21 16.86 -14.76
N ASP A 356 -13.66 16.76 -16.02
CA ASP A 356 -13.89 17.89 -16.88
C ASP A 356 -14.97 18.83 -16.28
N LYS A 357 -14.61 20.08 -16.03
CA LYS A 357 -15.49 21.05 -15.36
C LYS A 357 -16.76 21.41 -16.14
N HIS A 358 -16.75 21.24 -17.47
CA HIS A 358 -17.91 21.52 -18.31
C HIS A 358 -18.90 20.34 -18.32
N LEU A 359 -18.39 19.12 -18.22
CA LEU A 359 -19.23 17.91 -18.15
C LEU A 359 -19.63 17.57 -16.72
N PHE A 360 -18.77 17.87 -15.76
CA PHE A 360 -18.98 17.58 -14.34
C PHE A 360 -18.84 18.84 -13.47
N PRO A 361 -19.61 19.91 -13.73
CA PRO A 361 -19.49 21.17 -12.98
C PRO A 361 -19.74 21.00 -11.47
N VAL A 362 -20.45 19.96 -11.07
CA VAL A 362 -20.70 19.61 -9.67
C VAL A 362 -19.41 19.32 -8.90
N TYR A 363 -18.33 18.93 -9.57
CA TYR A 363 -17.02 18.67 -8.94
C TYR A 363 -16.28 19.95 -8.55
N GLU A 364 -16.70 21.14 -9.04
CA GLU A 364 -16.13 22.42 -8.60
C GLU A 364 -16.60 22.85 -7.19
N ASP A 365 -17.53 22.11 -6.61
CA ASP A 365 -17.99 22.30 -5.23
C ASP A 365 -16.98 21.72 -4.24
N ALA A 366 -16.35 22.58 -3.43
CA ALA A 366 -15.31 22.21 -2.47
C ALA A 366 -15.80 21.23 -1.38
N GLU A 367 -17.07 21.36 -0.93
CA GLU A 367 -17.65 20.44 0.05
C GLU A 367 -17.79 19.02 -0.55
N LEU A 368 -18.17 18.94 -1.83
CA LEU A 368 -18.27 17.67 -2.51
C LEU A 368 -16.88 17.04 -2.75
N GLN A 369 -15.89 17.83 -3.16
CA GLN A 369 -14.52 17.37 -3.35
C GLN A 369 -13.95 16.77 -2.05
N ALA A 370 -14.11 17.49 -0.95
CA ALA A 370 -13.68 17.02 0.37
C ALA A 370 -14.41 15.73 0.77
N ALA A 371 -15.73 15.67 0.61
CA ALA A 371 -16.52 14.50 0.96
C ALA A 371 -16.16 13.28 0.11
N ILE A 372 -15.91 13.45 -1.19
CA ILE A 372 -15.44 12.39 -2.09
C ILE A 372 -14.07 11.86 -1.66
N ARG A 373 -13.14 12.76 -1.31
CA ARG A 373 -11.79 12.41 -0.89
C ARG A 373 -11.78 11.60 0.40
N TYR A 374 -12.54 12.05 1.41
CA TYR A 374 -12.51 11.45 2.75
C TYR A 374 -13.40 10.21 2.90
N GLU A 375 -14.35 9.95 2.01
CA GLU A 375 -15.20 8.76 2.09
C GLU A 375 -14.39 7.45 2.21
N PRO A 376 -13.43 7.12 1.31
CA PRO A 376 -12.67 5.88 1.42
C PRO A 376 -11.70 5.86 2.62
N VAL A 377 -11.20 7.02 3.06
CA VAL A 377 -10.31 7.14 4.22
C VAL A 377 -11.06 6.79 5.51
N LEU A 378 -12.19 7.43 5.75
CA LEU A 378 -13.02 7.19 6.93
C LEU A 378 -13.59 5.77 6.96
N PHE A 379 -13.96 5.26 5.78
CA PHE A 379 -14.42 3.89 5.64
C PHE A 379 -13.34 2.87 6.02
N PHE A 380 -12.12 3.05 5.53
CA PHE A 380 -10.99 2.19 5.86
C PHE A 380 -10.63 2.29 7.36
N GLN A 381 -10.63 3.50 7.91
CA GLN A 381 -10.38 3.72 9.34
C GLN A 381 -11.42 3.00 10.22
N ASP A 382 -12.71 3.07 9.87
CA ASP A 382 -13.79 2.37 10.60
C ASP A 382 -13.62 0.83 10.52
N VAL A 383 -13.18 0.30 9.37
CA VAL A 383 -12.90 -1.13 9.24
C VAL A 383 -11.73 -1.55 10.12
N LEU A 384 -10.67 -0.73 10.21
CA LEU A 384 -9.50 -1.03 11.04
C LEU A 384 -9.81 -0.90 12.54
N ALA A 385 -10.36 0.23 12.98
CA ALA A 385 -10.63 0.50 14.39
C ALA A 385 -11.79 -0.35 14.94
N GLY A 386 -12.77 -0.67 14.09
CA GLY A 386 -13.98 -1.39 14.47
C GLY A 386 -13.85 -2.90 14.57
N GLU A 387 -12.64 -3.47 14.53
CA GLU A 387 -12.42 -4.93 14.61
C GLU A 387 -13.20 -5.73 13.54
N ARG A 388 -13.37 -5.12 12.36
CA ARG A 388 -14.23 -5.65 11.28
C ARG A 388 -13.46 -6.57 10.33
N SER A 389 -14.22 -7.29 9.48
CA SER A 389 -13.61 -8.08 8.41
C SER A 389 -13.06 -7.19 7.30
N LEU A 390 -11.81 -7.40 6.88
CA LEU A 390 -11.19 -6.74 5.74
C LEU A 390 -11.97 -6.98 4.42
N LEU A 391 -12.81 -7.99 4.36
CA LEU A 391 -13.64 -8.27 3.19
C LEU A 391 -14.73 -7.21 2.99
N GLU A 392 -15.07 -6.44 4.02
CA GLU A 392 -15.98 -5.29 3.89
C GLU A 392 -15.43 -4.19 2.98
N LEU A 393 -14.10 -4.15 2.77
CA LEU A 393 -13.49 -3.27 1.78
C LEU A 393 -13.97 -3.58 0.35
N ILE A 394 -14.35 -4.82 0.04
CA ILE A 394 -14.95 -5.21 -1.25
C ILE A 394 -16.45 -4.94 -1.25
N ASP A 395 -17.16 -5.39 -0.22
CA ASP A 395 -18.62 -5.24 -0.12
C ASP A 395 -19.05 -5.03 1.34
N SER A 396 -19.82 -3.98 1.58
CA SER A 396 -20.32 -3.62 2.90
C SER A 396 -21.73 -3.05 2.79
N ASN A 397 -22.45 -3.05 3.91
CA ASN A 397 -23.77 -2.42 4.02
C ASN A 397 -23.72 -0.98 4.54
N PHE A 398 -22.54 -0.35 4.63
CA PHE A 398 -22.39 1.02 5.13
C PHE A 398 -21.34 1.81 4.33
N THR A 399 -21.37 3.13 4.51
CA THR A 399 -20.33 4.06 4.06
C THR A 399 -20.36 5.34 4.92
N PHE A 400 -19.53 6.33 4.58
CA PHE A 400 -19.49 7.62 5.25
C PHE A 400 -20.03 8.73 4.34
N LEU A 401 -21.07 9.42 4.77
CA LEU A 401 -21.74 10.44 3.95
C LEU A 401 -21.86 11.76 4.69
N THR A 402 -21.64 12.85 3.95
CA THR A 402 -22.11 14.19 4.27
C THR A 402 -23.46 14.43 3.60
N ASN A 403 -24.17 15.49 4.00
CA ASN A 403 -25.40 15.90 3.31
C ASN A 403 -25.15 16.22 1.81
N ARG A 404 -23.94 16.69 1.46
CA ARG A 404 -23.56 17.00 0.07
C ARG A 404 -23.34 15.73 -0.75
N LEU A 405 -22.60 14.75 -0.20
CA LEU A 405 -22.28 13.49 -0.88
C LEU A 405 -23.50 12.59 -1.03
N GLN A 406 -24.40 12.51 -0.01
CA GLN A 406 -25.61 11.73 -0.13
C GLN A 406 -26.52 12.20 -1.28
N ARG A 407 -26.66 13.55 -1.45
CA ARG A 407 -27.43 14.12 -2.57
C ARG A 407 -26.78 13.80 -3.92
N HIS A 408 -25.45 13.82 -3.97
CA HIS A 408 -24.71 13.45 -5.16
C HIS A 408 -24.97 11.99 -5.55
N TYR A 409 -25.03 11.09 -4.58
CA TYR A 409 -25.38 9.68 -4.81
C TYR A 409 -26.87 9.41 -5.01
N GLY A 410 -27.73 10.40 -4.83
CA GLY A 410 -29.18 10.28 -4.98
C GLY A 410 -29.90 9.79 -3.72
N PHE A 411 -29.22 9.78 -2.56
CA PHE A 411 -29.85 9.40 -1.28
C PHE A 411 -30.57 10.57 -0.60
N ARG A 412 -31.49 10.23 0.31
CA ARG A 412 -32.26 11.19 1.14
C ARG A 412 -32.31 10.71 2.58
N ILE A 413 -31.14 10.63 3.23
CA ILE A 413 -31.00 10.22 4.63
C ILE A 413 -31.14 11.45 5.52
N LYS A 414 -31.97 11.39 6.55
CA LYS A 414 -32.19 12.50 7.49
C LYS A 414 -31.02 12.63 8.47
N GLY A 415 -30.75 13.87 8.93
CA GLY A 415 -29.78 14.14 10.00
C GLY A 415 -28.32 14.20 9.57
N LEU A 416 -28.03 14.21 8.27
CA LEU A 416 -26.69 14.44 7.74
C LEU A 416 -26.42 15.95 7.63
N GLY A 417 -25.25 16.37 8.07
CA GLY A 417 -24.69 17.73 7.99
C GLY A 417 -23.48 17.80 7.07
N GLN A 418 -22.61 18.77 7.35
CA GLN A 418 -21.33 18.92 6.64
C GLN A 418 -20.31 17.87 7.09
N ASN A 419 -20.32 17.49 8.36
CA ASN A 419 -19.42 16.45 8.87
C ASN A 419 -19.87 15.07 8.39
N PRO A 420 -18.93 14.22 7.91
CA PRO A 420 -19.22 12.87 7.51
C PRO A 420 -19.79 12.06 8.68
N LYS A 421 -20.77 11.21 8.39
CA LYS A 421 -21.31 10.25 9.35
C LYS A 421 -21.36 8.86 8.72
N ARG A 422 -21.10 7.85 9.53
CA ARG A 422 -21.36 6.46 9.14
C ARG A 422 -22.86 6.26 8.94
N VAL A 423 -23.24 5.71 7.80
CA VAL A 423 -24.62 5.45 7.42
C VAL A 423 -24.77 4.06 6.82
N GLU A 424 -25.87 3.40 7.15
CA GLU A 424 -26.22 2.14 6.49
C GLU A 424 -26.80 2.41 5.09
N LEU A 425 -26.38 1.60 4.13
CA LEU A 425 -26.79 1.70 2.75
C LEU A 425 -28.05 0.87 2.51
N PRO A 426 -29.01 1.35 1.70
CA PRO A 426 -30.12 0.53 1.26
C PRO A 426 -29.62 -0.72 0.52
N ALA A 427 -30.23 -1.87 0.76
CA ALA A 427 -29.82 -3.16 0.20
C ALA A 427 -29.83 -3.23 -1.34
N ASP A 428 -30.64 -2.38 -1.98
CA ASP A 428 -30.79 -2.25 -3.42
C ASP A 428 -30.00 -1.08 -4.03
N SER A 429 -29.21 -0.37 -3.22
CA SER A 429 -28.44 0.80 -3.68
C SER A 429 -27.37 0.48 -4.72
N GLY A 430 -27.00 -0.79 -4.86
CA GLY A 430 -25.85 -1.23 -5.66
C GLY A 430 -24.49 -0.86 -5.07
N ARG A 431 -24.47 -0.03 -3.98
CA ARG A 431 -23.26 0.48 -3.35
C ARG A 431 -22.78 -0.43 -2.22
N GLY A 432 -21.63 -0.10 -1.67
CA GLY A 432 -20.93 -0.81 -0.62
C GLY A 432 -19.50 -1.14 -1.02
N GLY A 433 -18.56 -0.96 -0.09
CA GLY A 433 -17.13 -1.11 -0.35
C GLY A 433 -16.54 -0.05 -1.29
N ILE A 434 -15.22 -0.10 -1.43
CA ILE A 434 -14.42 0.93 -2.12
C ILE A 434 -14.69 1.03 -3.63
N LEU A 435 -15.18 -0.04 -4.27
CA LEU A 435 -15.46 -0.08 -5.71
C LEU A 435 -16.58 0.88 -6.14
N SER A 436 -17.48 1.25 -5.25
CA SER A 436 -18.62 2.11 -5.54
C SER A 436 -18.43 3.57 -5.11
N MET A 437 -17.28 3.90 -4.54
CA MET A 437 -16.98 5.24 -4.06
C MET A 437 -16.55 6.16 -5.20
N ALA A 438 -16.99 7.41 -5.15
CA ALA A 438 -16.75 8.39 -6.20
C ALA A 438 -15.25 8.64 -6.45
N ALA A 439 -14.42 8.64 -5.39
CA ALA A 439 -12.98 8.81 -5.52
C ALA A 439 -12.36 7.72 -6.39
N THR A 440 -12.66 6.45 -6.09
CA THR A 440 -12.17 5.27 -6.84
C THR A 440 -12.61 5.28 -8.29
N LEU A 441 -13.88 5.61 -8.52
CA LEU A 441 -14.46 5.64 -9.87
C LEU A 441 -13.91 6.79 -10.71
N ALA A 442 -13.59 7.93 -10.09
CA ALA A 442 -13.00 9.08 -10.76
C ALA A 442 -11.55 8.81 -11.19
N VAL A 443 -10.70 8.25 -10.30
CA VAL A 443 -9.30 7.97 -10.64
C VAL A 443 -9.13 6.82 -11.64
N SER A 444 -10.15 6.00 -11.78
CA SER A 444 -10.22 4.91 -12.77
C SER A 444 -11.04 5.27 -14.02
N SER A 445 -11.17 6.56 -14.33
CA SER A 445 -11.88 7.08 -15.50
C SER A 445 -11.04 8.14 -16.22
N TYR A 446 -11.40 8.48 -17.46
CA TYR A 446 -10.89 9.68 -18.10
C TYR A 446 -11.63 10.94 -17.58
N PRO A 447 -11.05 12.14 -17.67
CA PRO A 447 -11.70 13.36 -17.22
C PRO A 447 -13.10 13.58 -17.79
N HIS A 448 -13.34 13.17 -19.02
CA HIS A 448 -14.56 13.44 -19.79
C HIS A 448 -15.50 12.24 -19.96
N ARG A 449 -15.07 11.02 -19.58
CA ARG A 449 -15.89 9.79 -19.70
C ARG A 449 -15.38 8.65 -18.84
N THR A 450 -16.22 7.68 -18.61
CA THR A 450 -15.82 6.40 -18.02
C THR A 450 -14.93 5.57 -18.96
N SER A 451 -14.18 4.66 -18.40
CA SER A 451 -13.31 3.73 -19.14
C SER A 451 -13.36 2.34 -18.53
N PRO A 452 -14.04 1.38 -19.16
CA PRO A 452 -13.99 -0.02 -18.70
C PRO A 452 -12.56 -0.55 -18.58
N VAL A 453 -11.67 -0.14 -19.50
CA VAL A 453 -10.26 -0.56 -19.49
C VAL A 453 -9.54 -0.04 -18.23
N LEU A 454 -9.65 1.26 -17.94
CA LEU A 454 -9.01 1.84 -16.75
C LEU A 454 -9.59 1.27 -15.45
N ARG A 455 -10.92 1.10 -15.38
CA ARG A 455 -11.61 0.50 -14.23
C ARG A 455 -11.21 -0.95 -14.00
N GLY A 456 -11.19 -1.75 -15.06
CA GLY A 456 -10.77 -3.14 -14.99
C GLY A 456 -9.29 -3.29 -14.63
N LYS A 457 -8.42 -2.46 -15.22
CA LYS A 457 -7.00 -2.38 -14.84
C LYS A 457 -6.85 -2.02 -13.37
N TRP A 458 -7.56 -1.00 -12.90
CA TRP A 458 -7.53 -0.57 -11.51
C TRP A 458 -7.91 -1.70 -10.54
N VAL A 459 -8.95 -2.50 -10.86
CA VAL A 459 -9.34 -3.67 -10.06
C VAL A 459 -8.20 -4.71 -10.02
N LEU A 460 -7.57 -4.99 -11.15
CA LEU A 460 -6.47 -5.96 -11.21
C LEU A 460 -5.25 -5.47 -10.43
N ASP A 461 -4.87 -4.19 -10.58
CA ASP A 461 -3.68 -3.61 -9.96
C ASP A 461 -3.86 -3.41 -8.44
N ASN A 462 -4.92 -2.71 -8.06
CA ASN A 462 -5.06 -2.22 -6.68
C ASN A 462 -5.78 -3.22 -5.76
N LEU A 463 -6.71 -4.02 -6.28
CA LEU A 463 -7.43 -5.00 -5.44
C LEU A 463 -6.84 -6.40 -5.54
N LEU A 464 -6.63 -6.91 -6.75
CA LEU A 464 -6.26 -8.32 -6.93
C LEU A 464 -4.73 -8.55 -6.98
N GLY A 465 -3.92 -7.49 -7.10
CA GLY A 465 -2.46 -7.62 -7.17
C GLY A 465 -1.97 -8.42 -8.39
N THR A 466 -2.76 -8.43 -9.46
CA THR A 466 -2.45 -9.14 -10.70
C THR A 466 -2.43 -8.18 -11.89
N PRO A 467 -1.53 -7.17 -11.90
CA PRO A 467 -1.49 -6.16 -12.95
C PRO A 467 -1.35 -6.80 -14.33
N PRO A 468 -2.06 -6.30 -15.35
CA PRO A 468 -1.79 -6.69 -16.73
C PRO A 468 -0.39 -6.20 -17.15
N PRO A 469 0.24 -6.87 -18.12
CA PRO A 469 1.49 -6.37 -18.67
C PRO A 469 1.30 -4.98 -19.30
N PRO A 470 2.36 -4.16 -19.39
CA PRO A 470 2.29 -2.89 -20.08
C PRO A 470 1.86 -3.10 -21.55
N PRO A 471 1.08 -2.16 -22.12
CA PRO A 471 0.67 -2.27 -23.50
C PRO A 471 1.89 -2.34 -24.43
N PRO A 472 1.82 -3.08 -25.55
CA PRO A 472 2.88 -3.07 -26.53
C PRO A 472 3.18 -1.65 -27.03
N PRO A 473 4.43 -1.34 -27.42
CA PRO A 473 4.74 -0.05 -28.03
C PRO A 473 3.91 0.14 -29.30
N ASN A 474 3.43 1.36 -29.53
CA ASN A 474 2.63 1.77 -30.69
C ASN A 474 1.20 1.18 -30.77
N VAL A 475 0.56 0.85 -29.65
CA VAL A 475 -0.88 0.58 -29.65
C VAL A 475 -1.61 1.90 -29.94
N PRO A 476 -2.41 1.99 -31.03
CA PRO A 476 -3.20 3.19 -31.29
C PRO A 476 -4.19 3.42 -30.16
N GLU A 477 -4.31 4.66 -29.72
CA GLU A 477 -5.40 5.04 -28.82
C GLU A 477 -6.75 4.70 -29.47
N LEU A 478 -7.72 4.30 -28.62
CA LEU A 478 -9.08 4.05 -29.07
C LEU A 478 -9.66 5.36 -29.62
N GLN A 479 -9.66 5.51 -30.95
CA GLN A 479 -10.04 6.77 -31.61
C GLN A 479 -11.51 7.10 -31.31
N GLU A 480 -11.76 8.25 -30.75
CA GLU A 480 -13.10 8.70 -30.38
C GLU A 480 -13.97 9.09 -31.58
N ASN A 481 -13.34 9.49 -32.71
CA ASN A 481 -14.02 10.00 -33.89
C ASN A 481 -13.24 9.70 -35.17
N HIS A 482 -13.43 8.56 -35.82
CA HIS A 482 -13.13 8.44 -37.23
C HIS A 482 -14.25 7.69 -37.98
N GLY A 483 -14.79 8.35 -38.97
CA GLY A 483 -15.93 8.21 -39.83
C GLY A 483 -16.14 6.91 -40.62
N ALA A 484 -15.72 5.75 -40.11
CA ALA A 484 -15.98 4.48 -40.80
C ALA A 484 -16.42 3.33 -39.85
N VAL A 485 -16.54 3.58 -38.53
CA VAL A 485 -16.94 2.53 -37.59
C VAL A 485 -18.41 2.66 -37.23
N THR A 486 -19.21 1.70 -37.65
CA THR A 486 -20.64 1.57 -37.35
C THR A 486 -20.97 1.26 -35.88
N ALA A 487 -19.96 1.15 -35.00
CA ALA A 487 -20.14 0.84 -33.58
C ALA A 487 -20.81 2.00 -32.83
N LYS A 488 -21.98 1.75 -32.27
CA LYS A 488 -22.81 2.77 -31.60
C LYS A 488 -22.42 3.00 -30.15
N SER A 489 -21.98 1.95 -29.43
CA SER A 489 -21.65 2.00 -28.01
C SER A 489 -20.14 1.89 -27.74
N LEU A 490 -19.69 2.33 -26.54
CA LEU A 490 -18.31 2.13 -26.09
C LEU A 490 -17.97 0.63 -26.02
N ARG A 491 -18.90 -0.19 -25.55
CA ARG A 491 -18.75 -1.65 -25.50
C ARG A 491 -18.49 -2.24 -26.89
N GLU A 492 -19.32 -1.90 -27.88
CA GLU A 492 -19.14 -2.40 -29.25
C GLU A 492 -17.76 -2.03 -29.82
N ARG A 493 -17.26 -0.82 -29.53
CA ARG A 493 -15.92 -0.38 -29.96
C ARG A 493 -14.83 -1.21 -29.32
N LEU A 494 -14.91 -1.50 -28.02
CA LEU A 494 -13.96 -2.34 -27.31
C LEU A 494 -14.02 -3.80 -27.78
N GLU A 495 -15.19 -4.32 -28.06
CA GLU A 495 -15.38 -5.67 -28.62
C GLU A 495 -14.80 -5.80 -30.02
N LEU A 496 -14.90 -4.75 -30.85
CA LEU A 496 -14.22 -4.71 -32.13
C LEU A 496 -12.68 -4.71 -31.99
N HIS A 497 -12.16 -3.95 -31.03
CA HIS A 497 -10.73 -3.91 -30.73
C HIS A 497 -10.20 -5.28 -30.27
N ARG A 498 -10.97 -6.02 -29.50
CA ARG A 498 -10.63 -7.38 -29.02
C ARG A 498 -10.68 -8.48 -30.06
N ARG A 499 -11.13 -8.21 -31.29
CA ARG A 499 -11.07 -9.21 -32.39
C ARG A 499 -9.62 -9.54 -32.77
N ASP A 500 -8.68 -8.64 -32.53
CA ASP A 500 -7.26 -8.94 -32.63
C ASP A 500 -6.84 -9.80 -31.42
N ALA A 501 -6.28 -10.97 -31.69
CA ALA A 501 -5.87 -11.94 -30.68
C ALA A 501 -4.81 -11.38 -29.71
N VAL A 502 -3.99 -10.46 -30.18
CA VAL A 502 -2.98 -9.77 -29.39
C VAL A 502 -3.63 -8.86 -28.34
N CYS A 503 -4.63 -8.09 -28.75
CA CYS A 503 -5.39 -7.20 -27.86
C CYS A 503 -6.28 -8.00 -26.90
N ALA A 504 -6.92 -9.06 -27.40
CA ALA A 504 -7.76 -9.95 -26.60
C ALA A 504 -7.04 -10.54 -25.38
N SER A 505 -5.76 -10.89 -25.53
CA SER A 505 -4.98 -11.54 -24.46
C SER A 505 -4.98 -10.79 -23.11
N CYS A 506 -5.00 -9.44 -23.16
CA CYS A 506 -5.09 -8.59 -21.97
C CYS A 506 -6.53 -8.14 -21.69
N HIS A 507 -7.24 -7.71 -22.75
CA HIS A 507 -8.57 -7.12 -22.62
C HIS A 507 -9.65 -8.09 -22.16
N ASP A 508 -9.49 -9.40 -22.40
CA ASP A 508 -10.41 -10.43 -21.89
C ASP A 508 -10.39 -10.56 -20.37
N ARG A 509 -9.29 -10.15 -19.72
CA ARG A 509 -9.18 -10.07 -18.25
C ARG A 509 -9.59 -8.71 -17.70
N ILE A 510 -9.30 -7.63 -18.43
CA ILE A 510 -9.47 -6.25 -17.99
C ILE A 510 -10.91 -5.79 -18.18
N ASP A 511 -11.41 -5.83 -19.43
CA ASP A 511 -12.66 -5.18 -19.82
C ASP A 511 -13.90 -5.69 -19.08
N PRO A 512 -14.06 -7.01 -18.84
CA PRO A 512 -15.23 -7.51 -18.12
C PRO A 512 -15.39 -6.89 -16.73
N LEU A 513 -14.27 -6.73 -15.99
CA LEU A 513 -14.27 -6.13 -14.65
C LEU A 513 -14.73 -4.67 -14.71
N GLY A 514 -14.26 -3.91 -15.70
CA GLY A 514 -14.67 -2.53 -15.89
C GLY A 514 -16.10 -2.37 -16.36
N PHE A 515 -16.61 -3.25 -17.23
CA PHE A 515 -18.02 -3.24 -17.64
C PHE A 515 -18.97 -3.40 -16.46
N GLY A 516 -18.61 -4.24 -15.48
CA GLY A 516 -19.38 -4.39 -14.25
C GLY A 516 -19.58 -3.11 -13.44
N LEU A 517 -18.80 -2.06 -13.71
CA LEU A 517 -18.87 -0.76 -13.03
C LEU A 517 -19.50 0.36 -13.88
N GLU A 518 -19.95 0.08 -15.10
CA GLU A 518 -20.45 1.12 -16.03
C GLU A 518 -21.80 1.73 -15.62
N ASN A 519 -22.51 1.13 -14.69
CA ASN A 519 -23.66 1.76 -14.04
C ASN A 519 -23.29 2.99 -13.19
N TYR A 520 -22.00 3.24 -12.93
CA TYR A 520 -21.53 4.47 -12.31
C TYR A 520 -20.92 5.41 -13.36
N ASP A 521 -21.27 6.71 -13.30
CA ASP A 521 -20.60 7.73 -14.08
C ASP A 521 -19.18 8.01 -13.54
N VAL A 522 -18.46 9.00 -14.07
CA VAL A 522 -17.10 9.38 -13.65
C VAL A 522 -17.04 9.71 -12.15
N LEU A 523 -18.08 10.39 -11.63
CA LEU A 523 -18.17 10.78 -10.22
C LEU A 523 -19.04 9.83 -9.38
N GLY A 524 -19.28 8.63 -9.85
CA GLY A 524 -19.97 7.60 -9.08
C GLY A 524 -21.49 7.77 -8.99
N ARG A 525 -22.13 8.64 -9.75
CA ARG A 525 -23.60 8.68 -9.82
C ARG A 525 -24.13 7.47 -10.57
N TRP A 526 -25.21 6.92 -10.10
CA TRP A 526 -25.86 5.79 -10.76
C TRP A 526 -26.51 6.23 -12.07
N ARG A 527 -26.32 5.43 -13.13
CA ARG A 527 -26.92 5.61 -14.45
C ARG A 527 -27.33 4.29 -15.09
N THR A 528 -28.37 4.30 -15.88
CA THR A 528 -28.88 3.15 -16.66
C THR A 528 -28.69 3.33 -18.16
N SER A 529 -28.31 4.54 -18.58
CA SER A 529 -28.03 4.85 -19.98
C SER A 529 -26.85 5.82 -20.11
N ASP A 530 -26.16 5.74 -21.25
CA ASP A 530 -25.12 6.68 -21.66
C ASP A 530 -25.38 7.15 -23.08
N LYS A 531 -25.41 8.47 -23.31
CA LYS A 531 -25.71 9.09 -24.63
C LYS A 531 -26.96 8.49 -25.30
N GLY A 532 -28.00 8.20 -24.51
CA GLY A 532 -29.29 7.65 -24.98
C GLY A 532 -29.29 6.14 -25.23
N MET A 533 -28.20 5.43 -25.00
CA MET A 533 -28.12 3.98 -25.12
C MET A 533 -28.13 3.32 -23.74
N ALA A 534 -28.85 2.19 -23.61
CA ALA A 534 -28.87 1.41 -22.39
C ALA A 534 -27.46 0.87 -22.05
N ILE A 535 -27.09 0.94 -20.77
CA ILE A 535 -25.82 0.40 -20.31
C ILE A 535 -25.92 -1.13 -20.22
N ASP A 536 -24.98 -1.81 -20.84
CA ASP A 536 -24.76 -3.24 -20.67
C ASP A 536 -23.57 -3.45 -19.72
N ALA A 537 -23.86 -3.75 -18.44
CA ALA A 537 -22.89 -3.96 -17.39
C ALA A 537 -22.47 -5.44 -17.21
N ARG A 538 -22.84 -6.31 -18.15
CA ARG A 538 -22.48 -7.73 -18.09
C ARG A 538 -20.98 -7.93 -18.37
N GLY A 539 -20.36 -8.78 -17.56
CA GLY A 539 -18.99 -9.24 -17.75
C GLY A 539 -18.91 -10.76 -17.84
N ALA A 540 -17.93 -11.26 -18.57
CA ALA A 540 -17.58 -12.67 -18.62
C ALA A 540 -16.06 -12.80 -18.51
N LEU A 541 -15.57 -13.43 -17.46
CA LEU A 541 -14.15 -13.66 -17.24
C LEU A 541 -13.65 -14.85 -18.06
N PRO A 542 -12.36 -14.96 -18.37
CA PRO A 542 -11.78 -16.09 -19.10
C PRO A 542 -12.09 -17.45 -18.45
N SER A 543 -12.27 -17.48 -17.12
CA SER A 543 -12.70 -18.68 -16.37
C SER A 543 -14.14 -19.12 -16.64
N GLY A 544 -14.90 -18.40 -17.48
CA GLY A 544 -16.30 -18.67 -17.74
C GLY A 544 -17.28 -18.06 -16.72
N VAL A 545 -16.82 -17.48 -15.65
CA VAL A 545 -17.66 -16.80 -14.64
C VAL A 545 -18.29 -15.56 -15.26
N ARG A 546 -19.61 -15.43 -15.12
CA ARG A 546 -20.39 -14.30 -15.65
C ARG A 546 -21.02 -13.52 -14.52
N PHE A 547 -21.21 -12.22 -14.74
CA PHE A 547 -21.88 -11.32 -13.80
C PHE A 547 -22.55 -10.16 -14.54
N ASP A 548 -23.50 -9.52 -13.88
CA ASP A 548 -24.20 -8.33 -14.37
C ASP A 548 -24.20 -7.24 -13.30
N GLY A 549 -23.51 -6.14 -13.60
CA GLY A 549 -23.41 -4.98 -12.74
C GLY A 549 -22.56 -5.15 -11.47
N PRO A 550 -22.47 -4.06 -10.67
CA PRO A 550 -21.51 -3.98 -9.57
C PRO A 550 -21.77 -4.98 -8.44
N LYS A 551 -23.02 -5.30 -8.15
CA LYS A 551 -23.37 -6.25 -7.07
C LYS A 551 -22.83 -7.66 -7.35
N GLN A 552 -23.02 -8.16 -8.57
CA GLN A 552 -22.51 -9.49 -8.93
C GLN A 552 -20.98 -9.46 -9.12
N LEU A 553 -20.41 -8.37 -9.62
CA LEU A 553 -18.96 -8.20 -9.67
C LEU A 553 -18.33 -8.31 -8.28
N LYS A 554 -18.89 -7.65 -7.26
CA LYS A 554 -18.39 -7.74 -5.87
C LYS A 554 -18.45 -9.19 -5.36
N ALA A 555 -19.52 -9.91 -5.64
CA ALA A 555 -19.63 -11.34 -5.29
C ALA A 555 -18.50 -12.18 -5.94
N VAL A 556 -18.22 -11.95 -7.23
CA VAL A 556 -17.10 -12.61 -7.93
C VAL A 556 -15.73 -12.25 -7.33
N LEU A 557 -15.56 -11.02 -6.87
CA LEU A 557 -14.30 -10.62 -6.19
C LEU A 557 -14.18 -11.27 -4.80
N LEU A 558 -15.29 -11.45 -4.07
CA LEU A 558 -15.31 -12.17 -2.79
C LEU A 558 -15.01 -13.67 -2.96
N GLU A 559 -15.39 -14.28 -4.09
CA GLU A 559 -14.93 -15.65 -4.42
C GLU A 559 -13.41 -15.71 -4.62
N ARG A 560 -12.78 -14.58 -5.00
CA ARG A 560 -11.33 -14.42 -5.18
C ARG A 560 -10.66 -13.69 -4.01
N LYS A 561 -11.27 -13.71 -2.84
CA LYS A 561 -10.81 -13.00 -1.63
C LYS A 561 -9.36 -13.27 -1.27
N GLU A 562 -8.81 -14.44 -1.58
CA GLU A 562 -7.42 -14.76 -1.28
C GLU A 562 -6.43 -13.86 -2.06
N LEU A 563 -6.71 -13.55 -3.33
CA LEU A 563 -5.89 -12.62 -4.11
C LEU A 563 -5.95 -11.22 -3.52
N PHE A 564 -7.17 -10.76 -3.17
CA PHE A 564 -7.39 -9.47 -2.53
C PHE A 564 -6.63 -9.36 -1.19
N ILE A 565 -6.81 -10.34 -0.30
CA ILE A 565 -6.17 -10.34 1.01
C ILE A 565 -4.64 -10.40 0.88
N ARG A 566 -4.11 -11.25 0.00
CA ARG A 566 -2.68 -11.31 -0.27
C ARG A 566 -2.12 -9.97 -0.75
N ASN A 567 -2.79 -9.31 -1.68
CA ASN A 567 -2.39 -7.99 -2.16
C ASN A 567 -2.43 -6.94 -1.04
N LEU A 568 -3.51 -6.90 -0.26
CA LEU A 568 -3.65 -5.96 0.87
C LEU A 568 -2.56 -6.19 1.92
N VAL A 569 -2.27 -7.45 2.27
CA VAL A 569 -1.18 -7.81 3.19
C VAL A 569 0.17 -7.34 2.63
N SER A 570 0.45 -7.58 1.35
CA SER A 570 1.69 -7.15 0.71
C SER A 570 1.83 -5.63 0.72
N LYS A 571 0.78 -4.91 0.35
CA LYS A 571 0.74 -3.44 0.39
C LYS A 571 0.98 -2.90 1.81
N MET A 572 0.25 -3.43 2.79
CA MET A 572 0.37 -2.98 4.18
C MET A 572 1.73 -3.32 4.79
N LEU A 573 2.26 -4.50 4.53
CA LEU A 573 3.60 -4.90 4.99
C LEU A 573 4.68 -4.01 4.37
N GLY A 574 4.63 -3.77 3.05
CA GLY A 574 5.56 -2.87 2.37
C GLY A 574 5.51 -1.44 2.90
N TYR A 575 4.31 -0.92 3.17
CA TYR A 575 4.11 0.37 3.82
C TYR A 575 4.73 0.41 5.23
N ALA A 576 4.47 -0.59 6.06
CA ALA A 576 4.99 -0.68 7.42
C ALA A 576 6.52 -0.77 7.47
N LEU A 577 7.11 -1.55 6.56
CA LEU A 577 8.57 -1.70 6.44
C LEU A 577 9.23 -0.47 5.78
N GLY A 578 8.50 0.31 5.00
CA GLY A 578 9.01 1.44 4.24
C GLY A 578 10.03 1.03 3.17
N ARG A 579 9.79 -0.09 2.50
CA ARG A 579 10.59 -0.63 1.38
C ARG A 579 9.79 -1.61 0.54
N GLY A 580 10.28 -1.90 -0.65
CA GLY A 580 9.75 -2.98 -1.46
C GLY A 580 9.93 -4.35 -0.80
N LEU A 581 8.99 -5.25 -1.03
CA LEU A 581 9.05 -6.61 -0.51
C LEU A 581 10.04 -7.47 -1.32
N THR A 582 10.81 -8.26 -0.61
CA THR A 582 11.69 -9.28 -1.19
C THR A 582 10.96 -10.61 -1.38
N LEU A 583 11.61 -11.56 -2.02
CA LEU A 583 11.03 -12.90 -2.17
C LEU A 583 10.85 -13.61 -0.82
N THR A 584 11.75 -13.35 0.14
CA THR A 584 11.64 -13.93 1.49
C THR A 584 10.52 -13.32 2.32
N ASP A 585 10.14 -12.06 2.05
CA ASP A 585 8.97 -11.45 2.69
C ASP A 585 7.66 -12.16 2.30
N GLN A 586 7.62 -12.90 1.18
CA GLN A 586 6.45 -13.68 0.79
C GLN A 586 6.10 -14.75 1.83
N CYS A 587 7.08 -15.28 2.55
CA CYS A 587 6.86 -16.20 3.67
C CYS A 587 6.07 -15.54 4.81
N THR A 588 6.37 -14.27 5.08
CA THR A 588 5.62 -13.46 6.05
C THR A 588 4.22 -13.16 5.54
N VAL A 589 4.07 -12.79 4.27
CA VAL A 589 2.75 -12.58 3.63
C VAL A 589 1.90 -13.84 3.75
N ASP A 590 2.44 -15.02 3.43
CA ASP A 590 1.73 -16.30 3.51
C ASP A 590 1.24 -16.60 4.94
N ARG A 591 2.11 -16.38 5.93
CA ARG A 591 1.77 -16.57 7.36
C ARG A 591 0.66 -15.64 7.79
N ILE A 592 0.72 -14.35 7.43
CA ILE A 592 -0.30 -13.36 7.78
C ILE A 592 -1.63 -13.71 7.10
N VAL A 593 -1.63 -14.10 5.82
CA VAL A 593 -2.84 -14.55 5.10
C VAL A 593 -3.49 -15.74 5.79
N GLU A 594 -2.68 -16.71 6.25
CA GLU A 594 -3.21 -17.88 6.95
C GLU A 594 -3.82 -17.50 8.32
N LYS A 595 -3.19 -16.59 9.06
CA LYS A 595 -3.74 -16.06 10.30
C LYS A 595 -5.04 -15.29 10.09
N LEU A 596 -5.11 -14.52 9.02
CA LEU A 596 -6.33 -13.81 8.62
C LEU A 596 -7.48 -14.77 8.27
N LYS A 597 -7.21 -15.87 7.59
CA LYS A 597 -8.22 -16.92 7.35
C LYS A 597 -8.77 -17.48 8.65
N GLN A 598 -7.91 -17.73 9.64
CA GLN A 598 -8.28 -18.27 10.94
C GLN A 598 -9.09 -17.29 11.81
N SER A 599 -8.94 -15.98 11.59
CA SER A 599 -9.64 -14.90 12.32
C SER A 599 -10.79 -14.27 11.52
N ASP A 600 -11.33 -14.96 10.51
CA ASP A 600 -12.37 -14.44 9.60
C ASP A 600 -12.00 -13.08 8.97
N TYR A 601 -10.72 -12.94 8.61
CA TYR A 601 -10.14 -11.74 8.00
C TYR A 601 -10.26 -10.47 8.85
N ASN A 602 -10.18 -10.62 10.16
CA ASN A 602 -10.25 -9.54 11.13
C ASN A 602 -9.13 -8.51 10.91
N ALA A 603 -9.49 -7.21 10.89
CA ALA A 603 -8.57 -6.12 10.57
C ALA A 603 -7.46 -5.93 11.63
N HIS A 604 -7.77 -6.11 12.93
CA HIS A 604 -6.75 -6.05 13.99
C HIS A 604 -5.70 -7.14 13.82
N THR A 605 -6.10 -8.34 13.38
CA THR A 605 -5.16 -9.43 13.09
C THR A 605 -4.12 -9.02 12.06
N LEU A 606 -4.51 -8.28 10.99
CA LEU A 606 -3.55 -7.79 10.00
C LEU A 606 -2.46 -6.93 10.62
N ILE A 607 -2.84 -5.93 11.41
CA ILE A 607 -1.89 -4.99 12.02
C ILE A 607 -0.99 -5.70 13.02
N LEU A 608 -1.57 -6.53 13.90
CA LEU A 608 -0.84 -7.26 14.92
C LEU A 608 0.15 -8.28 14.34
N GLU A 609 -0.25 -9.01 13.30
CA GLU A 609 0.64 -9.96 12.62
C GLU A 609 1.78 -9.24 11.87
N ILE A 610 1.55 -8.05 11.32
CA ILE A 610 2.62 -7.21 10.75
C ILE A 610 3.60 -6.79 11.85
N VAL A 611 3.12 -6.21 12.96
CA VAL A 611 3.95 -5.77 14.08
C VAL A 611 4.75 -6.94 14.69
N ASN A 612 4.20 -8.15 14.69
CA ASN A 612 4.85 -9.37 15.21
C ASN A 612 5.68 -10.11 14.15
N SER A 613 5.72 -9.63 12.92
CA SER A 613 6.44 -10.31 11.84
C SER A 613 7.97 -10.23 11.99
N VAL A 614 8.68 -11.20 11.41
CA VAL A 614 10.14 -11.24 11.39
C VAL A 614 10.73 -9.96 10.76
N PRO A 615 10.31 -9.51 9.56
CA PRO A 615 10.88 -8.30 8.96
C PRO A 615 10.59 -7.02 9.75
N PHE A 616 9.54 -7.01 10.59
CA PHE A 616 9.22 -5.85 11.42
C PHE A 616 9.92 -5.88 12.79
N ARG A 617 10.21 -7.04 13.38
CA ARG A 617 10.81 -7.18 14.71
C ARG A 617 12.30 -7.46 14.71
N TYR A 618 12.86 -7.84 13.58
CA TYR A 618 14.28 -8.23 13.48
C TYR A 618 14.99 -7.33 12.50
N LYS A 619 16.31 -7.28 12.63
CA LYS A 619 17.22 -6.66 11.67
C LYS A 619 18.27 -7.68 11.22
N PRO A 620 18.76 -7.56 9.95
CA PRO A 620 19.71 -8.50 9.38
C PRO A 620 21.02 -8.52 10.14
N GLY A 621 21.73 -9.63 10.02
CA GLY A 621 23.12 -9.71 10.45
C GLY A 621 24.01 -8.75 9.65
N THR A 622 25.05 -8.25 10.28
CA THR A 622 26.05 -7.38 9.63
C THR A 622 27.06 -8.27 8.90
N ASN A 623 26.96 -8.38 7.59
CA ASN A 623 28.00 -9.07 6.82
C ASN A 623 29.31 -8.26 6.88
N PRO A 624 30.47 -8.89 7.21
CA PRO A 624 31.76 -8.22 7.24
C PRO A 624 32.12 -7.48 5.94
N GLU A 625 31.64 -7.96 4.79
CA GLU A 625 31.83 -7.35 3.48
C GLU A 625 31.06 -6.04 3.29
N THR A 626 29.95 -5.84 3.99
CA THR A 626 29.14 -4.59 3.92
C THR A 626 29.79 -3.46 4.72
N ARG A 627 30.73 -3.73 5.61
CA ARG A 627 31.52 -2.72 6.35
C ARG A 627 32.37 -1.82 5.46
N VAL A 628 32.74 -2.27 4.27
CA VAL A 628 33.61 -1.53 3.34
C VAL A 628 32.88 -0.40 2.62
N ILE A 629 31.54 -0.44 2.51
CA ILE A 629 30.75 0.56 1.76
C ILE A 629 30.34 1.75 2.65
N LEU A 630 30.27 1.56 3.96
CA LEU A 630 29.88 2.62 4.92
C LEU A 630 31.05 3.18 5.75
N GLY A 631 32.23 2.62 5.64
CA GLY A 631 33.45 3.04 6.31
C GLY A 631 34.32 3.88 5.39
N GLY A 632 34.05 5.16 5.28
CA GLY A 632 35.11 6.14 5.01
C GLY A 632 36.17 5.99 6.11
N THR A 633 37.41 5.70 5.70
CA THR A 633 38.62 5.65 6.51
C THR A 633 38.71 6.84 7.49
N PRO A 634 39.38 6.66 8.66
CA PRO A 634 39.47 7.63 9.72
C PRO A 634 40.10 8.93 9.32
#